data_1a0055627910d4a450520fc1ae0c588f
#
_entry.id   1a0055627910d4a450520fc1ae0c588f
#
_cell.length_a   1.000
_cell.length_b   1.000
_cell.length_c   1.000
_cell.angle_alpha   90.00
_cell.angle_beta   90.00
_cell.angle_gamma   90.00
#
_symmetry.space_group_name_H-M   'P 1'
#
loop_
_entity.id
_entity.type
_entity.pdbx_description
1 polymer ?
#
loop_
_entity_poly.entity_id
_entity_poly.type
_entity_poly.pdbx_seq_one_letter_code
_entity_poly.pdbx_strand_id
1 'polypeptide(L)'
;MSTKSPHIPDHESVKPEGLFDRLIQFSIHNAIWVMLFIAAWIAIGIYSYQKLPIDAVPDITNTQVQINTSANGFTALEMEQRITYPIENAMSGMPKMEQTRSISRYGLSQVTIIFEDGTDIYWARQLINQRLQEAMGEMPEDVQPTMSPISTGLGEIYQWVIKAEPNAKKPDGTAYSAMDLREIQDWIVRPQLQRVKGVAEINSIGGFNKTYVVAPDLNRLQQLQI
;
A
#
# COMPACT_ATOMS: atom_id res chain seq x y z
N MET A 1 -46.91 -5.49 -83.62
CA MET A 1 -45.72 -5.44 -82.69
C MET A 1 -46.25 -5.25 -81.27
N SER A 2 -46.38 -6.34 -80.57
CA SER A 2 -46.90 -6.34 -79.19
C SER A 2 -45.73 -6.34 -78.18
N THR A 3 -45.55 -5.25 -77.48
CA THR A 3 -44.53 -5.10 -76.44
C THR A 3 -45.04 -5.71 -75.16
N LYS A 4 -44.51 -6.88 -74.83
CA LYS A 4 -44.73 -7.60 -73.57
C LYS A 4 -43.97 -6.92 -72.46
N SER A 5 -44.67 -6.33 -71.47
CA SER A 5 -44.09 -5.75 -70.28
C SER A 5 -43.36 -6.83 -69.46
N PRO A 6 -42.20 -6.55 -68.85
CA PRO A 6 -41.54 -7.51 -67.98
C PRO A 6 -42.34 -7.71 -66.69
N HIS A 7 -42.66 -8.94 -66.38
CA HIS A 7 -43.33 -9.40 -65.20
C HIS A 7 -42.32 -9.23 -64.02
N ILE A 8 -42.58 -8.30 -63.09
CA ILE A 8 -41.87 -8.18 -61.81
C ILE A 8 -42.42 -9.29 -60.93
N PRO A 9 -41.60 -10.22 -60.44
CA PRO A 9 -42.10 -11.24 -59.57
C PRO A 9 -42.54 -10.59 -58.22
N ASP A 10 -43.74 -10.91 -57.81
CA ASP A 10 -44.29 -10.56 -56.50
C ASP A 10 -43.34 -11.04 -55.45
N HIS A 11 -42.92 -10.14 -54.54
CA HIS A 11 -42.17 -10.50 -53.36
C HIS A 11 -43.03 -11.39 -52.49
N GLU A 12 -42.89 -12.69 -52.68
CA GLU A 12 -43.46 -13.71 -51.83
C GLU A 12 -42.99 -13.42 -50.40
N SER A 13 -43.92 -13.13 -49.50
CA SER A 13 -43.65 -12.87 -48.10
C SER A 13 -43.10 -14.16 -47.47
N VAL A 14 -41.76 -14.24 -47.41
CA VAL A 14 -41.06 -15.34 -46.76
C VAL A 14 -41.48 -15.35 -45.30
N LYS A 15 -42.24 -16.38 -44.90
CA LYS A 15 -42.59 -16.58 -43.50
C LYS A 15 -41.31 -16.87 -42.71
N PRO A 16 -41.10 -16.19 -41.58
CA PRO A 16 -39.91 -16.39 -40.80
C PRO A 16 -39.87 -17.83 -40.22
N GLU A 17 -39.02 -18.68 -40.78
CA GLU A 17 -38.90 -20.10 -40.36
C GLU A 17 -37.89 -20.31 -39.23
N GLY A 18 -37.15 -19.27 -38.81
CA GLY A 18 -36.11 -19.37 -37.79
C GLY A 18 -36.19 -18.32 -36.69
N LEU A 19 -35.51 -18.57 -35.59
CA LEU A 19 -35.34 -17.62 -34.48
C LEU A 19 -34.68 -16.31 -34.95
N PHE A 20 -33.73 -16.40 -35.87
CA PHE A 20 -33.02 -15.26 -36.44
C PHE A 20 -33.95 -14.38 -37.31
N ASP A 21 -34.81 -14.98 -38.13
CA ASP A 21 -35.77 -14.23 -38.98
C ASP A 21 -36.78 -13.46 -38.12
N ARG A 22 -37.23 -14.06 -37.01
CA ARG A 22 -38.09 -13.38 -36.02
C ARG A 22 -37.41 -12.22 -35.35
N LEU A 23 -36.14 -12.36 -34.96
CA LEU A 23 -35.35 -11.27 -34.39
C LEU A 23 -35.13 -10.12 -35.38
N ILE A 24 -34.82 -10.43 -36.63
CA ILE A 24 -34.65 -9.43 -37.68
C ILE A 24 -35.97 -8.69 -37.92
N GLN A 25 -37.07 -9.42 -38.05
CA GLN A 25 -38.40 -8.83 -38.27
C GLN A 25 -38.84 -7.96 -37.10
N PHE A 26 -38.59 -8.42 -35.85
CA PHE A 26 -38.83 -7.63 -34.64
C PHE A 26 -37.98 -6.35 -34.61
N SER A 27 -36.68 -6.44 -34.97
CA SER A 27 -35.78 -5.29 -35.00
C SER A 27 -36.22 -4.24 -36.01
N ILE A 28 -36.68 -4.66 -37.22
CA ILE A 28 -37.14 -3.75 -38.25
C ILE A 28 -38.46 -3.09 -37.84
N HIS A 29 -39.38 -3.87 -37.25
CA HIS A 29 -40.69 -3.35 -36.86
C HIS A 29 -40.63 -2.44 -35.62
N ASN A 30 -39.69 -2.70 -34.74
CA ASN A 30 -39.51 -1.97 -33.48
C ASN A 30 -38.17 -1.23 -33.41
N ALA A 31 -37.74 -0.58 -34.47
CA ALA A 31 -36.43 0.07 -34.57
C ALA A 31 -36.14 1.06 -33.45
N ILE A 32 -37.16 1.79 -32.95
CA ILE A 32 -37.03 2.74 -31.85
C ILE A 32 -36.62 2.03 -30.55
N TRP A 33 -37.26 0.88 -30.23
CA TRP A 33 -36.92 0.11 -29.05
C TRP A 33 -35.55 -0.50 -29.12
N VAL A 34 -35.13 -0.97 -30.28
CA VAL A 34 -33.77 -1.48 -30.51
C VAL A 34 -32.74 -0.38 -30.36
N MET A 35 -33.00 0.82 -30.88
CA MET A 35 -32.11 1.97 -30.73
C MET A 35 -31.98 2.41 -29.25
N LEU A 36 -33.09 2.44 -28.51
CA LEU A 36 -33.06 2.74 -27.08
C LEU A 36 -32.27 1.69 -26.29
N PHE A 37 -32.43 0.42 -26.63
CA PHE A 37 -31.68 -0.67 -26.01
C PHE A 37 -30.18 -0.55 -26.27
N ILE A 38 -29.78 -0.27 -27.51
CA ILE A 38 -28.37 -0.04 -27.87
C ILE A 38 -27.82 1.20 -27.11
N ALA A 39 -28.59 2.29 -27.10
CA ALA A 39 -28.19 3.49 -26.38
C ALA A 39 -27.99 3.23 -24.86
N ALA A 40 -28.87 2.43 -24.25
CA ALA A 40 -28.74 2.01 -22.86
C ALA A 40 -27.46 1.18 -22.61
N TRP A 41 -27.15 0.24 -23.50
CA TRP A 41 -25.93 -0.54 -23.43
C TRP A 41 -24.65 0.32 -23.56
N ILE A 42 -24.67 1.29 -24.50
CA ILE A 42 -23.58 2.24 -24.67
C ILE A 42 -23.39 3.08 -23.37
N ALA A 43 -24.48 3.57 -22.79
CA ALA A 43 -24.43 4.34 -21.55
C ALA A 43 -23.86 3.52 -20.37
N ILE A 44 -24.28 2.25 -20.24
CA ILE A 44 -23.73 1.32 -19.25
C ILE A 44 -22.24 1.07 -19.51
N GLY A 45 -21.85 0.88 -20.76
CA GLY A 45 -20.46 0.70 -21.17
C GLY A 45 -19.58 1.90 -20.80
N ILE A 46 -20.02 3.11 -21.09
CA ILE A 46 -19.32 4.35 -20.73
C ILE A 46 -19.21 4.48 -19.20
N TYR A 47 -20.30 4.22 -18.48
CA TYR A 47 -20.30 4.26 -17.02
C TYR A 47 -19.33 3.24 -16.41
N SER A 48 -19.32 2.01 -16.92
CA SER A 48 -18.38 0.96 -16.48
C SER A 48 -16.93 1.31 -16.80
N TYR A 49 -16.69 1.89 -17.98
CA TYR A 49 -15.36 2.33 -18.38
C TYR A 49 -14.80 3.41 -17.46
N GLN A 50 -15.63 4.39 -17.07
CA GLN A 50 -15.21 5.46 -16.16
C GLN A 50 -14.91 4.96 -14.73
N LYS A 51 -15.47 3.82 -14.34
CA LYS A 51 -15.23 3.18 -13.04
C LYS A 51 -14.11 2.16 -13.06
N LEU A 52 -13.56 1.85 -14.23
CA LEU A 52 -12.47 0.89 -14.33
C LEU A 52 -11.22 1.50 -13.67
N PRO A 53 -10.66 0.91 -12.59
CA PRO A 53 -9.39 1.34 -12.05
C PRO A 53 -8.32 1.05 -13.13
N ILE A 54 -7.68 2.12 -13.62
CA ILE A 54 -6.59 2.00 -14.58
C ILE A 54 -5.30 2.10 -13.78
N ASP A 55 -4.74 0.95 -13.42
CA ASP A 55 -3.38 0.89 -12.91
C ASP A 55 -2.42 0.84 -14.10
N ALA A 56 -1.48 1.78 -14.14
CA ALA A 56 -0.47 1.86 -15.20
C ALA A 56 0.46 0.63 -15.21
N VAL A 57 0.63 0.00 -14.06
CA VAL A 57 1.34 -1.27 -13.86
C VAL A 57 0.50 -2.11 -12.91
N PRO A 58 0.19 -3.37 -13.25
CA PRO A 58 -0.51 -4.25 -12.31
C PRO A 58 0.34 -4.38 -11.04
N ASP A 59 -0.30 -4.21 -9.88
CA ASP A 59 0.36 -4.44 -8.59
C ASP A 59 0.57 -5.94 -8.40
N ILE A 60 1.80 -6.38 -8.68
CA ILE A 60 2.25 -7.76 -8.46
C ILE A 60 2.89 -7.94 -7.08
N THR A 61 2.80 -6.93 -6.22
CA THR A 61 3.38 -7.00 -4.88
C THR A 61 2.47 -7.82 -3.99
N ASN A 62 2.96 -8.93 -3.48
CA ASN A 62 2.24 -9.74 -2.50
C ASN A 62 1.93 -8.90 -1.26
N THR A 63 0.80 -9.15 -0.62
CA THR A 63 0.49 -8.55 0.68
C THR A 63 1.53 -9.00 1.69
N GLN A 64 2.43 -8.10 2.07
CA GLN A 64 3.52 -8.41 3.01
C GLN A 64 3.60 -7.41 4.15
N VAL A 65 4.01 -7.90 5.31
CA VAL A 65 4.29 -7.08 6.49
C VAL A 65 5.72 -7.39 6.96
N GLN A 66 6.49 -6.35 7.17
CA GLN A 66 7.86 -6.45 7.61
C GLN A 66 7.98 -5.96 9.06
N ILE A 67 8.66 -6.74 9.90
CA ILE A 67 9.00 -6.41 11.28
C ILE A 67 10.48 -6.15 11.34
N ASN A 68 10.88 -4.98 11.80
CA ASN A 68 12.28 -4.61 12.02
C ASN A 68 12.55 -4.46 13.49
N THR A 69 13.65 -5.06 13.95
CA THR A 69 14.06 -5.01 15.34
C THR A 69 15.53 -4.65 15.41
N SER A 70 15.86 -3.61 16.17
CA SER A 70 17.23 -3.19 16.40
C SER A 70 17.63 -3.49 17.83
N ALA A 71 18.76 -4.17 18.00
CA ALA A 71 19.35 -4.46 19.32
C ALA A 71 20.88 -4.27 19.23
N ASN A 72 21.36 -3.17 19.77
CA ASN A 72 22.78 -2.84 19.73
C ASN A 72 23.61 -3.83 20.56
N GLY A 73 24.76 -4.25 20.02
CA GLY A 73 25.67 -5.14 20.70
C GLY A 73 25.43 -6.64 20.50
N PHE A 74 24.30 -7.03 19.89
CA PHE A 74 24.02 -8.43 19.58
C PHE A 74 24.71 -8.86 18.26
N THR A 75 25.35 -10.00 18.29
CA THR A 75 25.88 -10.67 17.09
C THR A 75 24.72 -11.17 16.20
N ALA A 76 24.99 -11.52 14.94
CA ALA A 76 23.98 -12.07 14.05
C ALA A 76 23.32 -13.35 14.60
N LEU A 77 24.10 -14.21 15.26
CA LEU A 77 23.60 -15.43 15.87
C LEU A 77 22.71 -15.14 17.09
N GLU A 78 23.10 -14.21 17.93
CA GLU A 78 22.27 -13.78 19.07
C GLU A 78 20.99 -13.09 18.62
N MET A 79 21.05 -12.28 17.55
CA MET A 79 19.86 -11.69 16.93
C MET A 79 18.91 -12.77 16.44
N GLU A 80 19.43 -13.81 15.80
CA GLU A 80 18.63 -14.93 15.32
C GLU A 80 17.97 -15.69 16.48
N GLN A 81 18.74 -16.09 17.47
CA GLN A 81 18.26 -16.96 18.56
C GLN A 81 17.32 -16.24 19.52
N ARG A 82 17.59 -14.97 19.85
CA ARG A 82 16.88 -14.25 20.90
C ARG A 82 15.78 -13.32 20.39
N ILE A 83 15.79 -12.99 19.10
CA ILE A 83 14.87 -12.01 18.52
C ILE A 83 14.15 -12.57 17.31
N THR A 84 14.88 -13.01 16.28
CA THR A 84 14.28 -13.48 15.04
C THR A 84 13.45 -14.73 15.25
N TYR A 85 14.01 -15.74 15.92
CA TYR A 85 13.34 -17.02 16.16
C TYR A 85 12.06 -16.89 17.02
N PRO A 86 12.01 -16.15 18.14
CA PRO A 86 10.77 -15.88 18.86
C PRO A 86 9.69 -15.22 18.01
N ILE A 87 10.07 -14.24 17.17
CA ILE A 87 9.14 -13.59 16.25
C ILE A 87 8.60 -14.59 15.22
N GLU A 88 9.47 -15.36 14.55
CA GLU A 88 9.06 -16.38 13.58
C GLU A 88 8.14 -17.43 14.19
N ASN A 89 8.47 -17.89 15.39
CA ASN A 89 7.67 -18.87 16.11
C ASN A 89 6.27 -18.34 16.44
N ALA A 90 6.18 -17.12 16.94
CA ALA A 90 4.90 -16.47 17.22
C ALA A 90 4.06 -16.22 15.96
N MET A 91 4.68 -15.97 14.81
CA MET A 91 4.01 -15.80 13.52
C MET A 91 3.61 -17.13 12.88
N SER A 92 4.19 -18.24 13.30
CA SER A 92 3.89 -19.55 12.74
C SER A 92 2.41 -19.92 12.90
N GLY A 93 1.83 -20.51 11.86
CA GLY A 93 0.43 -20.96 11.88
C GLY A 93 -0.62 -19.86 11.79
N MET A 94 -0.25 -18.63 11.42
CA MET A 94 -1.23 -17.57 11.15
C MET A 94 -2.09 -17.90 9.94
N PRO A 95 -3.40 -17.60 9.97
CA PRO A 95 -4.29 -17.82 8.83
C PRO A 95 -3.87 -16.94 7.64
N LYS A 96 -3.98 -17.48 6.44
CA LYS A 96 -3.62 -16.84 5.16
C LYS A 96 -2.14 -16.45 5.03
N MET A 97 -1.27 -16.93 5.88
CA MET A 97 0.17 -16.77 5.74
C MET A 97 0.69 -17.79 4.70
N GLU A 98 1.37 -17.30 3.69
CA GLU A 98 2.00 -18.11 2.66
C GLU A 98 3.44 -18.45 3.02
N GLN A 99 4.21 -17.44 3.43
CA GLN A 99 5.64 -17.60 3.71
C GLN A 99 6.13 -16.58 4.72
N THR A 100 7.13 -16.99 5.52
CA THR A 100 7.94 -16.10 6.36
C THR A 100 9.39 -16.14 5.88
N ARG A 101 10.02 -14.96 5.79
CA ARG A 101 11.45 -14.79 5.47
C ARG A 101 12.08 -13.90 6.50
N SER A 102 13.28 -14.24 6.95
CA SER A 102 14.00 -13.44 7.92
C SER A 102 15.44 -13.19 7.50
N ILE A 103 16.00 -12.11 8.02
CA ILE A 103 17.40 -11.75 7.88
C ILE A 103 17.90 -11.27 9.24
N SER A 104 18.88 -11.98 9.79
CA SER A 104 19.57 -11.60 11.03
C SER A 104 20.96 -11.08 10.72
N ARG A 105 21.25 -9.86 11.15
CA ARG A 105 22.56 -9.21 11.03
C ARG A 105 23.01 -8.68 12.38
N TYR A 106 24.24 -8.18 12.46
CA TYR A 106 24.73 -7.53 13.67
C TYR A 106 23.80 -6.38 14.07
N GLY A 107 23.18 -6.49 15.24
CA GLY A 107 22.28 -5.48 15.80
C GLY A 107 20.96 -5.27 15.06
N LEU A 108 20.62 -6.08 14.05
CA LEU A 108 19.40 -5.94 13.25
C LEU A 108 18.75 -7.29 12.94
N SER A 109 17.46 -7.40 13.22
CA SER A 109 16.59 -8.48 12.75
C SER A 109 15.49 -7.90 11.87
N GLN A 110 15.25 -8.55 10.76
CA GLN A 110 14.17 -8.21 9.82
C GLN A 110 13.39 -9.49 9.53
N VAL A 111 12.11 -9.51 9.86
CA VAL A 111 11.20 -10.61 9.57
C VAL A 111 10.11 -10.11 8.64
N THR A 112 9.97 -10.74 7.48
CA THR A 112 8.97 -10.42 6.46
C THR A 112 7.96 -11.55 6.38
N ILE A 113 6.70 -11.24 6.60
CA ILE A 113 5.59 -12.18 6.53
C ILE A 113 4.81 -11.87 5.25
N ILE A 114 4.65 -12.88 4.41
CA ILE A 114 3.94 -12.80 3.13
C ILE A 114 2.61 -13.53 3.30
N PHE A 115 1.53 -12.86 2.90
CA PHE A 115 0.18 -13.39 2.94
C PHE A 115 -0.32 -13.74 1.55
N GLU A 116 -1.36 -14.56 1.48
CA GLU A 116 -2.08 -14.88 0.24
C GLU A 116 -2.59 -13.60 -0.45
N ASP A 117 -2.61 -13.64 -1.77
CA ASP A 117 -3.09 -12.54 -2.59
C ASP A 117 -4.51 -12.12 -2.22
N GLY A 118 -4.77 -10.82 -2.21
CA GLY A 118 -6.06 -10.26 -1.84
C GLY A 118 -6.35 -10.21 -0.33
N THR A 119 -5.37 -10.55 0.51
CA THR A 119 -5.52 -10.37 1.96
C THR A 119 -5.47 -8.89 2.31
N ASP A 120 -6.39 -8.43 3.16
CA ASP A 120 -6.39 -7.04 3.65
C ASP A 120 -5.15 -6.78 4.51
N ILE A 121 -4.33 -5.81 4.09
CA ILE A 121 -3.07 -5.45 4.76
C ILE A 121 -3.31 -4.93 6.19
N TYR A 122 -4.41 -4.23 6.45
CA TYR A 122 -4.72 -3.72 7.78
C TYR A 122 -5.11 -4.83 8.73
N TRP A 123 -5.89 -5.80 8.25
CA TRP A 123 -6.19 -7.01 9.01
C TRP A 123 -4.93 -7.83 9.32
N ALA A 124 -4.07 -8.02 8.33
CA ALA A 124 -2.79 -8.72 8.49
C ALA A 124 -1.92 -8.05 9.56
N ARG A 125 -1.78 -6.72 9.50
CA ARG A 125 -1.01 -5.94 10.48
C ARG A 125 -1.60 -6.02 11.89
N GLN A 126 -2.92 -6.02 12.03
CA GLN A 126 -3.57 -6.17 13.33
C GLN A 126 -3.28 -7.54 13.93
N LEU A 127 -3.37 -8.61 13.14
CA LEU A 127 -3.08 -9.97 13.58
C LEU A 127 -1.61 -10.11 13.98
N ILE A 128 -0.69 -9.58 13.17
CA ILE A 128 0.74 -9.56 13.48
C ILE A 128 1.01 -8.81 14.77
N ASN A 129 0.38 -7.64 14.97
CA ASN A 129 0.57 -6.86 16.19
C ASN A 129 0.16 -7.64 17.44
N GLN A 130 -0.94 -8.37 17.38
CA GLN A 130 -1.39 -9.24 18.48
C GLN A 130 -0.35 -10.32 18.78
N ARG A 131 0.12 -11.04 17.76
CA ARG A 131 1.15 -12.09 17.92
C ARG A 131 2.50 -11.53 18.39
N LEU A 132 2.84 -10.34 17.93
CA LEU A 132 4.07 -9.66 18.32
C LEU A 132 4.11 -9.32 19.81
N GLN A 133 2.96 -8.93 20.40
CA GLN A 133 2.84 -8.72 21.84
C GLN A 133 3.11 -10.01 22.64
N GLU A 134 2.69 -11.16 22.13
CA GLU A 134 2.97 -12.46 22.73
C GLU A 134 4.48 -12.76 22.67
N ALA A 135 5.11 -12.55 21.49
CA ALA A 135 6.54 -12.76 21.29
C ALA A 135 7.43 -11.86 22.16
N MET A 136 6.99 -10.62 22.45
CA MET A 136 7.75 -9.69 23.28
C MET A 136 8.03 -10.23 24.69
N GLY A 137 7.18 -11.12 25.21
CA GLY A 137 7.40 -11.78 26.50
C GLY A 137 8.58 -12.75 26.53
N GLU A 138 9.04 -13.21 25.37
CA GLU A 138 10.17 -14.14 25.19
C GLU A 138 11.47 -13.45 24.78
N MET A 139 11.42 -12.13 24.51
CA MET A 139 12.55 -11.34 24.06
C MET A 139 13.20 -10.55 25.22
N PRO A 140 14.44 -10.08 25.05
CA PRO A 140 15.08 -9.18 26.02
C PRO A 140 14.29 -7.88 26.22
N GLU A 141 14.20 -7.39 27.46
CA GLU A 141 13.38 -6.22 27.84
C GLU A 141 13.75 -4.93 27.09
N ASP A 142 15.00 -4.78 26.67
CA ASP A 142 15.50 -3.58 25.97
C ASP A 142 15.21 -3.59 24.46
N VAL A 143 14.54 -4.63 23.93
CA VAL A 143 14.32 -4.82 22.51
C VAL A 143 12.86 -4.56 22.16
N GLN A 144 12.64 -3.64 21.22
CA GLN A 144 11.30 -3.31 20.73
C GLN A 144 11.19 -3.56 19.22
N PRO A 145 10.50 -4.62 18.82
CA PRO A 145 10.19 -4.86 17.41
C PRO A 145 9.16 -3.83 16.92
N THR A 146 9.41 -3.33 15.72
CA THR A 146 8.52 -2.35 15.07
C THR A 146 8.10 -2.85 13.70
N MET A 147 6.82 -2.72 13.39
CA MET A 147 6.36 -3.01 12.04
C MET A 147 6.76 -1.87 11.10
N SER A 148 7.34 -2.24 9.96
CA SER A 148 7.61 -1.29 8.88
C SER A 148 6.32 -0.64 8.38
N PRO A 149 6.44 0.56 7.82
CA PRO A 149 5.36 1.18 7.06
C PRO A 149 4.80 0.26 5.97
N ILE A 150 3.54 0.52 5.59
CA ILE A 150 2.95 -0.13 4.42
C ILE A 150 3.64 0.44 3.19
N SER A 151 4.67 -0.25 2.70
CA SER A 151 5.35 0.11 1.45
C SER A 151 5.24 -1.05 0.48
N THR A 152 4.49 -0.86 -0.58
CA THR A 152 4.63 -1.63 -1.81
C THR A 152 5.50 -0.81 -2.75
N GLY A 153 6.18 -1.43 -3.71
CA GLY A 153 6.97 -0.69 -4.71
C GLY A 153 6.15 0.35 -5.49
N LEU A 154 4.82 0.24 -5.45
CA LEU A 154 3.84 1.15 -6.05
C LEU A 154 3.11 2.02 -4.99
N GLY A 155 3.35 1.80 -3.70
CA GLY A 155 2.68 2.51 -2.60
C GLY A 155 3.22 3.92 -2.35
N GLU A 156 4.43 4.22 -2.81
CA GLU A 156 5.03 5.55 -2.72
C GLU A 156 4.59 6.41 -3.90
N ILE A 157 3.46 7.10 -3.73
CA ILE A 157 2.85 7.89 -4.80
C ILE A 157 3.56 9.22 -5.01
N TYR A 158 4.16 9.78 -3.97
CA TYR A 158 4.77 11.10 -4.03
C TYR A 158 6.00 11.19 -3.14
N GLN A 159 7.11 11.64 -3.72
CA GLN A 159 8.36 11.87 -3.02
C GLN A 159 8.75 13.33 -3.12
N TRP A 160 9.24 13.92 -2.01
CA TRP A 160 9.76 15.29 -1.98
C TRP A 160 11.04 15.37 -1.18
N VAL A 161 11.79 16.42 -1.43
CA VAL A 161 13.03 16.71 -0.71
C VAL A 161 12.91 18.08 -0.04
N ILE A 162 13.17 18.13 1.26
CA ILE A 162 13.25 19.38 2.00
C ILE A 162 14.68 19.93 1.87
N LYS A 163 14.79 21.14 1.37
CA LYS A 163 16.05 21.86 1.25
C LYS A 163 15.89 23.26 1.83
N ALA A 164 16.91 23.74 2.54
CA ALA A 164 17.01 25.14 2.89
C ALA A 164 17.42 25.95 1.65
N GLU A 165 16.87 27.15 1.48
CA GLU A 165 17.38 28.09 0.48
C GLU A 165 18.84 28.45 0.81
N PRO A 166 19.68 28.77 -0.21
CA PRO A 166 21.12 28.96 -0.03
C PRO A 166 21.51 30.01 1.03
N ASN A 167 20.64 30.98 1.29
CA ASN A 167 20.88 32.06 2.26
C ASN A 167 19.91 32.03 3.46
N ALA A 168 19.09 30.98 3.59
CA ALA A 168 18.16 30.85 4.69
C ALA A 168 18.93 30.62 6.00
N LYS A 169 18.59 31.43 7.01
CA LYS A 169 19.17 31.36 8.34
C LYS A 169 18.06 31.11 9.37
N LYS A 170 18.41 30.38 10.41
CA LYS A 170 17.57 30.24 11.59
C LYS A 170 17.49 31.58 12.35
N PRO A 171 16.55 31.73 13.29
CA PRO A 171 16.46 32.94 14.13
C PRO A 171 17.71 33.25 14.92
N ASP A 172 18.55 32.24 15.20
CA ASP A 172 19.87 32.36 15.84
C ASP A 172 20.99 32.81 14.89
N GLY A 173 20.68 33.03 13.59
CA GLY A 173 21.62 33.45 12.56
C GLY A 173 22.44 32.31 11.94
N THR A 174 22.30 31.07 12.39
CA THR A 174 23.01 29.90 11.84
C THR A 174 22.30 29.32 10.63
N ALA A 175 23.02 28.58 9.78
CA ALA A 175 22.44 27.85 8.65
C ALA A 175 21.64 26.63 9.13
N TYR A 176 20.63 26.23 8.34
CA TYR A 176 19.89 25.00 8.61
C TYR A 176 20.78 23.76 8.39
N SER A 177 20.86 22.91 9.41
CA SER A 177 21.54 21.62 9.34
C SER A 177 20.60 20.52 8.87
N ALA A 178 21.12 19.34 8.52
CA ALA A 178 20.31 18.17 8.20
C ALA A 178 19.41 17.72 9.37
N MET A 179 19.85 17.97 10.61
CA MET A 179 19.07 17.73 11.83
C MET A 179 17.87 18.70 11.92
N ASP A 180 18.06 19.98 11.64
CA ASP A 180 16.99 20.98 11.68
C ASP A 180 15.94 20.69 10.59
N LEU A 181 16.36 20.30 9.39
CA LEU A 181 15.45 19.94 8.30
C LEU A 181 14.65 18.67 8.64
N ARG A 182 15.28 17.71 9.30
CA ARG A 182 14.59 16.51 9.80
C ARG A 182 13.55 16.87 10.87
N GLU A 183 13.88 17.75 11.79
CA GLU A 183 12.96 18.24 12.83
C GLU A 183 11.74 18.94 12.20
N ILE A 184 11.95 19.79 11.18
CA ILE A 184 10.88 20.43 10.41
C ILE A 184 9.98 19.39 9.72
N GLN A 185 10.59 18.37 9.09
CA GLN A 185 9.85 17.30 8.44
C GLN A 185 8.96 16.55 9.43
N ASP A 186 9.52 16.10 10.54
CA ASP A 186 8.82 15.21 11.45
C ASP A 186 7.78 15.95 12.32
N TRP A 187 8.03 17.20 12.70
CA TRP A 187 7.15 17.94 13.62
C TRP A 187 6.22 18.95 12.96
N ILE A 188 6.55 19.42 11.76
CA ILE A 188 5.73 20.43 11.08
C ILE A 188 5.09 19.84 9.81
N VAL A 189 5.87 19.31 8.89
CA VAL A 189 5.37 18.89 7.58
C VAL A 189 4.54 17.61 7.67
N ARG A 190 5.07 16.60 8.32
CA ARG A 190 4.42 15.29 8.47
C ARG A 190 3.03 15.39 9.13
N PRO A 191 2.84 16.07 10.28
CA PRO A 191 1.53 16.15 10.91
C PRO A 191 0.50 16.93 10.07
N GLN A 192 0.94 17.93 9.30
CA GLN A 192 0.03 18.70 8.44
C GLN A 192 -0.43 17.87 7.25
N LEU A 193 0.48 17.16 6.60
CA LEU A 193 0.16 16.31 5.46
C LEU A 193 -0.67 15.08 5.85
N GLN A 194 -0.46 14.51 7.04
CA GLN A 194 -1.27 13.39 7.55
C GLN A 194 -2.74 13.73 7.74
N ARG A 195 -3.08 15.03 7.85
CA ARG A 195 -4.49 15.50 7.95
C ARG A 195 -5.17 15.55 6.58
N VAL A 196 -4.45 15.44 5.50
CA VAL A 196 -5.01 15.50 4.15
C VAL A 196 -5.74 14.18 3.88
N LYS A 197 -7.00 14.26 3.45
CA LYS A 197 -7.80 13.08 3.14
C LYS A 197 -7.15 12.26 2.02
N GLY A 198 -6.96 10.97 2.27
CA GLY A 198 -6.36 10.05 1.31
C GLY A 198 -4.86 9.79 1.53
N VAL A 199 -4.21 10.51 2.45
CA VAL A 199 -2.84 10.23 2.87
C VAL A 199 -2.89 9.13 3.93
N ALA A 200 -2.34 7.95 3.61
CA ALA A 200 -2.28 6.81 4.53
C ALA A 200 -1.07 6.93 5.47
N GLU A 201 0.10 7.23 4.91
CA GLU A 201 1.35 7.28 5.66
C GLU A 201 2.35 8.25 5.04
N ILE A 202 3.25 8.79 5.86
CA ILE A 202 4.36 9.64 5.44
C ILE A 202 5.62 9.15 6.10
N ASN A 203 6.57 8.75 5.27
CA ASN A 203 7.86 8.23 5.69
C ASN A 203 8.96 9.26 5.47
N SER A 204 9.88 9.34 6.41
CA SER A 204 11.01 10.27 6.33
C SER A 204 12.30 9.48 6.24
N ILE A 205 13.09 9.74 5.20
CA ILE A 205 14.41 9.12 4.98
C ILE A 205 15.49 10.18 5.03
N GLY A 206 16.58 9.92 5.74
CA GLY A 206 17.71 10.83 5.87
C GLY A 206 17.56 11.86 6.99
N GLY A 207 18.60 12.67 7.16
CA GLY A 207 18.77 13.58 8.29
C GLY A 207 19.12 12.85 9.59
N PHE A 208 19.40 13.62 10.63
CA PHE A 208 19.70 13.09 11.98
C PHE A 208 18.56 13.41 12.93
N ASN A 209 18.14 12.45 13.71
CA ASN A 209 17.17 12.69 14.78
C ASN A 209 17.83 13.54 15.87
N LYS A 210 17.13 14.60 16.29
CA LYS A 210 17.57 15.41 17.40
C LYS A 210 17.33 14.66 18.71
N THR A 211 18.38 14.40 19.44
CA THR A 211 18.32 13.72 20.75
C THR A 211 18.87 14.65 21.83
N TYR A 212 18.23 14.62 22.98
CA TYR A 212 18.72 15.30 24.17
C TYR A 212 19.36 14.26 25.10
N VAL A 213 20.66 14.41 25.32
CA VAL A 213 21.39 13.50 26.20
C VAL A 213 21.54 14.17 27.56
N VAL A 214 20.99 13.52 28.61
CA VAL A 214 21.21 13.91 29.98
C VAL A 214 22.29 12.98 30.55
N ALA A 215 23.47 13.53 30.72
CA ALA A 215 24.60 12.80 31.31
C ALA A 215 24.87 13.33 32.75
N PRO A 216 24.36 12.64 33.78
CA PRO A 216 24.60 13.04 35.15
C PRO A 216 26.07 12.80 35.54
N ASP A 217 26.64 13.73 36.29
CA ASP A 217 27.96 13.57 36.86
C ASP A 217 27.90 12.60 38.07
N LEU A 218 28.40 11.38 37.87
CA LEU A 218 28.36 10.31 38.86
C LEU A 218 29.07 10.71 40.17
N ASN A 219 30.14 11.51 40.12
CA ASN A 219 30.85 11.96 41.33
C ASN A 219 29.99 12.93 42.17
N ARG A 220 29.21 13.80 41.46
CA ARG A 220 28.27 14.68 42.15
C ARG A 220 27.08 13.94 42.72
N LEU A 221 26.56 12.93 42.01
CA LEU A 221 25.49 12.08 42.54
C LEU A 221 25.90 11.35 43.79
N GLN A 222 27.11 10.77 43.83
CA GLN A 222 27.65 10.13 45.02
C GLN A 222 27.85 11.11 46.20
N GLN A 223 28.30 12.33 45.94
CA GLN A 223 28.43 13.37 46.98
C GLN A 223 27.07 13.80 47.55
N LEU A 224 26.02 13.75 46.76
CA LEU A 224 24.65 14.10 47.16
C LEU A 224 23.88 12.90 47.72
N GLN A 225 24.50 11.73 47.78
CA GLN A 225 23.91 10.46 48.27
C GLN A 225 22.61 10.08 47.51
N ILE A 226 22.53 10.42 46.22
CA ILE A 226 21.44 10.08 45.31
C ILE A 226 21.88 8.93 44.40
#